data_60dbe5d87ce227eedc24d05e90bd0732
#
_entry.id   60dbe5d87ce227eedc24d05e90bd0732
#
_cell.length_a   1.000
_cell.length_b   1.000
_cell.length_c   1.000
_cell.angle_alpha   90.00
_cell.angle_beta   90.00
_cell.angle_gamma   90.00
#
_symmetry.space_group_name_H-M   'P 1'
#
loop_
_entity.id
_entity.type
_entity.pdbx_description
1 polymer ?
#
loop_
_entity_poly.entity_id
_entity_poly.type
_entity_poly.pdbx_seq_one_letter_code
_entity_poly.pdbx_strand_id
1 'polypeptide(L)'
;YTLSLHDALPISDILSIKGPTAVQEYIVNEVQDVYRLQGVKINDKHFEVIVRQMMRKVEIADAGDTRFLEQQLVDKIDVMEENDRMWGKKVVTDPGESDTLNAGQIVTARKLRDENSSLKRRDKKLVEARDAKPATTIQILQGITRAALQTSSFMSAASFQETTKVLNEAAISGKSDRLEGLKENVICGHLIPAGTGRREFDRLIVGAKDDFDRIVAERELAELSETLETPAPRKTKKKKAAPAPAPAPVVESETVVLTSDAIVEP
;
A
#
# COMPACT_ATOMS: atom_id res chain seq x y z
N TYR A 1 44.23 11.19 16.08
CA TYR A 1 43.72 9.92 15.56
C TYR A 1 43.02 10.20 14.25
N THR A 2 43.74 10.00 13.13
CA THR A 2 43.15 10.00 11.79
C THR A 2 42.45 8.67 11.62
N LEU A 3 41.13 8.65 11.70
CA LEU A 3 40.32 7.51 11.24
C LEU A 3 40.56 7.35 9.75
N SER A 4 41.30 6.29 9.40
CA SER A 4 41.51 5.90 8.03
C SER A 4 40.14 5.55 7.42
N LEU A 5 39.84 6.17 6.29
CA LEU A 5 38.63 5.87 5.50
C LEU A 5 38.52 4.39 5.05
N HIS A 6 39.59 3.63 5.27
CA HIS A 6 39.67 2.19 4.95
C HIS A 6 39.17 1.26 6.06
N ASP A 7 38.95 1.77 7.28
CA ASP A 7 38.47 0.96 8.43
C ASP A 7 36.98 1.10 8.70
N ALA A 8 36.25 1.96 7.97
CA ALA A 8 34.80 2.04 8.04
C ALA A 8 34.19 0.84 7.33
N LEU A 9 33.74 -0.15 8.08
CA LEU A 9 32.91 -1.23 7.56
C LEU A 9 31.71 -0.63 6.82
N PRO A 10 31.35 -1.11 5.60
CA PRO A 10 30.14 -0.67 4.94
C PRO A 10 28.95 -0.87 5.88
N ILE A 11 28.08 0.11 5.98
CA ILE A 11 26.91 0.06 6.87
C ILE A 11 26.03 -1.16 6.56
N SER A 12 26.02 -1.60 5.30
CA SER A 12 25.37 -2.85 4.86
C SER A 12 25.93 -4.10 5.56
N ASP A 13 27.23 -4.16 5.81
CA ASP A 13 27.85 -5.30 6.49
C ASP A 13 27.54 -5.29 7.98
N ILE A 14 27.48 -4.10 8.58
CA ILE A 14 27.00 -3.96 9.97
C ILE A 14 25.56 -4.44 10.07
N LEU A 15 24.70 -4.12 9.10
CA LEU A 15 23.31 -4.55 9.07
C LEU A 15 23.19 -6.07 8.97
N SER A 16 23.96 -6.70 8.10
CA SER A 16 23.91 -8.15 7.88
C SER A 16 24.48 -8.96 9.05
N ILE A 17 25.53 -8.46 9.72
CA ILE A 17 26.28 -9.19 10.77
C ILE A 17 25.71 -8.89 12.16
N LYS A 18 25.54 -7.59 12.49
CA LYS A 18 25.13 -7.16 13.84
C LYS A 18 23.63 -6.88 13.99
N GLY A 19 22.92 -6.79 12.85
CA GLY A 19 21.48 -6.55 12.83
C GLY A 19 21.06 -5.07 12.86
N PRO A 20 19.75 -4.80 12.79
CA PRO A 20 19.21 -3.45 12.60
C PRO A 20 19.49 -2.50 13.76
N THR A 21 19.44 -2.97 15.01
CA THR A 21 19.64 -2.13 16.19
C THR A 21 21.06 -1.54 16.25
N ALA A 22 22.06 -2.36 15.95
CA ALA A 22 23.46 -1.91 15.95
C ALA A 22 23.74 -0.86 14.85
N VAL A 23 23.07 -0.97 13.70
CA VAL A 23 23.14 0.04 12.63
C VAL A 23 22.51 1.35 13.07
N GLN A 24 21.35 1.30 13.74
CA GLN A 24 20.68 2.49 14.24
C GLN A 24 21.58 3.26 15.24
N GLU A 25 22.13 2.56 16.21
CA GLU A 25 23.05 3.13 17.19
C GLU A 25 24.31 3.70 16.51
N TYR A 26 24.89 2.97 15.57
CA TYR A 26 26.06 3.41 14.83
C TYR A 26 25.79 4.71 14.08
N ILE A 27 24.72 4.78 13.29
CA ILE A 27 24.39 5.98 12.51
C ILE A 27 24.13 7.18 13.41
N VAL A 28 23.38 7.00 14.52
CA VAL A 28 23.08 8.10 15.45
C VAL A 28 24.37 8.62 16.09
N ASN A 29 25.25 7.74 16.54
CA ASN A 29 26.50 8.13 17.17
C ASN A 29 27.43 8.88 16.19
N GLU A 30 27.64 8.34 15.00
CA GLU A 30 28.49 8.96 13.98
C GLU A 30 27.98 10.36 13.56
N VAL A 31 26.67 10.51 13.35
CA VAL A 31 26.07 11.80 13.03
C VAL A 31 26.20 12.78 14.20
N GLN A 32 25.97 12.34 15.42
CA GLN A 32 26.14 13.18 16.62
C GLN A 32 27.58 13.62 16.83
N ASP A 33 28.53 12.76 16.57
CA ASP A 33 29.95 13.10 16.70
C ASP A 33 30.37 14.19 15.71
N VAL A 34 29.89 14.14 14.49
CA VAL A 34 30.10 15.21 13.49
C VAL A 34 29.53 16.55 13.99
N TYR A 35 28.30 16.56 14.54
CA TYR A 35 27.70 17.79 15.06
C TYR A 35 28.42 18.31 16.32
N ARG A 36 28.84 17.42 17.22
CA ARG A 36 29.63 17.78 18.41
C ARG A 36 30.96 18.42 18.07
N LEU A 37 31.64 17.91 17.03
CA LEU A 37 32.89 18.50 16.52
C LEU A 37 32.68 19.94 16.01
N GLN A 38 31.48 20.27 15.50
CA GLN A 38 31.10 21.60 15.07
C GLN A 38 30.53 22.48 16.20
N GLY A 39 30.50 21.98 17.44
CA GLY A 39 29.98 22.71 18.61
C GLY A 39 28.44 22.79 18.67
N VAL A 40 27.74 22.06 17.78
CA VAL A 40 26.27 22.03 17.74
C VAL A 40 25.72 20.93 18.65
N LYS A 41 24.75 21.27 19.50
CA LYS A 41 24.05 20.31 20.36
C LYS A 41 22.65 20.05 19.81
N ILE A 42 22.39 18.82 19.37
CA ILE A 42 21.10 18.36 18.87
C ILE A 42 20.67 17.15 19.69
N ASN A 43 19.38 17.02 19.97
CA ASN A 43 18.86 15.85 20.66
C ASN A 43 18.84 14.63 19.73
N ASP A 44 19.28 13.48 20.24
CA ASP A 44 19.39 12.22 19.51
C ASP A 44 18.05 11.80 18.85
N LYS A 45 16.94 12.13 19.49
CA LYS A 45 15.58 11.80 18.98
C LYS A 45 15.29 12.30 17.57
N HIS A 46 15.90 13.42 17.16
CA HIS A 46 15.73 13.95 15.81
C HIS A 46 16.37 13.02 14.77
N PHE A 47 17.51 12.43 15.09
CA PHE A 47 18.18 11.47 14.21
C PHE A 47 17.51 10.09 14.27
N GLU A 48 17.08 9.65 15.43
CA GLU A 48 16.37 8.38 15.62
C GLU A 48 15.12 8.29 14.76
N VAL A 49 14.34 9.37 14.67
CA VAL A 49 13.13 9.43 13.82
C VAL A 49 13.51 9.27 12.35
N ILE A 50 14.59 9.92 11.89
CA ILE A 50 15.05 9.84 10.50
C ILE A 50 15.53 8.42 10.20
N VAL A 51 16.38 7.85 11.05
CA VAL A 51 16.93 6.50 10.88
C VAL A 51 15.83 5.46 10.88
N ARG A 52 14.80 5.62 11.72
CA ARG A 52 13.61 4.77 11.71
C ARG A 52 12.91 4.77 10.35
N GLN A 53 12.78 5.94 9.70
CA GLN A 53 12.18 6.03 8.37
C GLN A 53 13.07 5.42 7.29
N MET A 54 14.39 5.51 7.41
CA MET A 54 15.35 4.86 6.50
C MET A 54 15.26 3.33 6.55
N MET A 55 14.81 2.77 7.68
CA MET A 55 14.67 1.32 7.90
C MET A 55 13.22 0.83 7.88
N ARG A 56 12.31 1.62 7.34
CA ARG A 56 10.87 1.29 7.28
C ARG A 56 10.57 0.16 6.31
N LYS A 57 11.31 0.08 5.21
CA LYS A 57 11.11 -0.91 4.14
C LYS A 57 11.91 -2.18 4.39
N VAL A 58 11.33 -3.28 3.99
CA VAL A 58 11.95 -4.61 3.96
C VAL A 58 11.85 -5.20 2.56
N GLU A 59 12.78 -6.06 2.22
CA GLU A 59 12.76 -6.86 0.99
C GLU A 59 12.22 -8.25 1.29
N ILE A 60 11.32 -8.73 0.46
CA ILE A 60 10.76 -10.08 0.57
C ILE A 60 11.80 -11.08 0.05
N ALA A 61 12.29 -11.96 0.92
CA ALA A 61 13.22 -13.02 0.55
C ALA A 61 12.49 -14.24 -0.01
N ASP A 62 11.42 -14.68 0.67
CA ASP A 62 10.52 -15.75 0.25
C ASP A 62 9.09 -15.28 0.51
N ALA A 63 8.30 -15.26 -0.52
CA ALA A 63 6.90 -14.82 -0.43
C ALA A 63 6.00 -15.83 0.28
N GLY A 64 6.42 -17.11 0.36
CA GLY A 64 5.59 -18.16 0.92
C GLY A 64 4.23 -18.24 0.22
N ASP A 65 3.16 -18.29 1.02
CA ASP A 65 1.78 -18.32 0.53
C ASP A 65 1.09 -16.95 0.58
N THR A 66 1.87 -15.87 0.79
CA THR A 66 1.35 -14.48 0.83
C THR A 66 1.18 -13.91 -0.57
N ARG A 67 0.51 -12.75 -0.66
CA ARG A 67 0.30 -12.03 -1.92
C ARG A 67 1.52 -11.27 -2.46
N PHE A 68 2.64 -11.28 -1.73
CA PHE A 68 3.84 -10.55 -2.10
C PHE A 68 4.62 -11.27 -3.19
N LEU A 69 5.44 -10.52 -3.91
CA LEU A 69 6.40 -11.04 -4.86
C LEU A 69 7.79 -11.09 -4.23
N GLU A 70 8.60 -12.05 -4.64
CA GLU A 70 10.01 -12.13 -4.24
C GLU A 70 10.76 -10.87 -4.69
N GLN A 71 11.71 -10.41 -3.88
CA GLN A 71 12.50 -9.18 -4.09
C GLN A 71 11.66 -7.87 -4.11
N GLN A 72 10.40 -7.93 -3.74
CA GLN A 72 9.57 -6.74 -3.62
C GLN A 72 9.94 -5.95 -2.36
N LEU A 73 10.00 -4.61 -2.49
CA LEU A 73 10.17 -3.69 -1.36
C LEU A 73 8.80 -3.32 -0.78
N VAL A 74 8.55 -3.73 0.45
CA VAL A 74 7.28 -3.52 1.15
C VAL A 74 7.51 -2.86 2.51
N ASP A 75 6.51 -2.18 3.05
CA ASP A 75 6.58 -1.67 4.41
C ASP A 75 6.56 -2.83 5.41
N LYS A 76 7.42 -2.75 6.42
CA LYS A 76 7.54 -3.78 7.46
C LYS A 76 6.20 -4.08 8.14
N ILE A 77 5.37 -3.06 8.34
CA ILE A 77 4.05 -3.18 8.98
C ILE A 77 3.11 -4.00 8.09
N ASP A 78 3.07 -3.73 6.77
CA ASP A 78 2.21 -4.44 5.83
C ASP A 78 2.54 -5.94 5.79
N VAL A 79 3.84 -6.28 5.88
CA VAL A 79 4.27 -7.68 5.94
C VAL A 79 3.84 -8.35 7.25
N MET A 80 3.96 -7.64 8.37
CA MET A 80 3.49 -8.17 9.66
C MET A 80 1.99 -8.42 9.65
N GLU A 81 1.20 -7.48 9.15
CA GLU A 81 -0.26 -7.62 9.04
C GLU A 81 -0.65 -8.78 8.13
N GLU A 82 0.04 -8.96 7.01
CA GLU A 82 -0.26 -10.06 6.09
C GLU A 82 0.15 -11.42 6.69
N ASN A 83 1.29 -11.49 7.36
CA ASN A 83 1.71 -12.70 8.08
C ASN A 83 0.72 -13.05 9.22
N ASP A 84 0.22 -12.03 9.93
CA ASP A 84 -0.81 -12.23 10.96
C ASP A 84 -2.13 -12.72 10.35
N ARG A 85 -2.49 -12.23 9.16
CA ARG A 85 -3.66 -12.73 8.42
C ARG A 85 -3.49 -14.18 7.99
N MET A 86 -2.27 -14.62 7.69
CA MET A 86 -1.96 -15.98 7.30
C MET A 86 -1.87 -16.94 8.50
N TRP A 87 -1.71 -16.42 9.70
CA TRP A 87 -1.60 -17.21 10.91
C TRP A 87 -2.82 -18.10 11.12
N GLY A 88 -2.59 -19.40 11.33
CA GLY A 88 -3.65 -20.40 11.54
C GLY A 88 -4.47 -20.75 10.29
N LYS A 89 -4.10 -20.26 9.10
CA LYS A 89 -4.69 -20.69 7.84
C LYS A 89 -3.95 -21.90 7.26
N LYS A 90 -4.63 -22.60 6.39
CA LYS A 90 -4.12 -23.77 5.69
C LYS A 90 -4.29 -23.61 4.18
N VAL A 91 -3.33 -24.13 3.44
CA VAL A 91 -3.38 -24.17 1.96
C VAL A 91 -3.79 -25.58 1.54
N VAL A 92 -4.81 -25.65 0.72
CA VAL A 92 -5.30 -26.93 0.18
C VAL A 92 -4.28 -27.49 -0.79
N THR A 93 -3.76 -28.67 -0.51
CA THR A 93 -2.82 -29.37 -1.40
C THR A 93 -3.59 -30.27 -2.37
N ASP A 94 -4.49 -31.10 -1.85
CA ASP A 94 -5.39 -31.96 -2.65
C ASP A 94 -6.84 -31.66 -2.26
N PRO A 95 -7.68 -31.15 -3.16
CA PRO A 95 -9.07 -30.85 -2.86
C PRO A 95 -9.94 -32.10 -2.68
N GLY A 96 -9.41 -33.31 -2.97
CA GLY A 96 -10.18 -34.52 -2.91
C GLY A 96 -11.45 -34.46 -3.77
N GLU A 97 -12.59 -34.82 -3.19
CA GLU A 97 -13.92 -34.73 -3.84
C GLU A 97 -14.76 -33.53 -3.32
N SER A 98 -14.11 -32.46 -2.90
CA SER A 98 -14.80 -31.25 -2.45
C SER A 98 -15.28 -30.42 -3.64
N ASP A 99 -16.55 -30.02 -3.62
CA ASP A 99 -17.15 -29.13 -4.63
C ASP A 99 -16.86 -27.63 -4.34
N THR A 100 -16.36 -27.31 -3.13
CA THR A 100 -16.23 -25.93 -2.62
C THR A 100 -14.79 -25.44 -2.52
N LEU A 101 -13.80 -26.35 -2.49
CA LEU A 101 -12.39 -26.03 -2.30
C LEU A 101 -11.57 -26.42 -3.52
N ASN A 102 -10.69 -25.51 -3.94
CA ASN A 102 -9.76 -25.73 -5.05
C ASN A 102 -8.33 -25.91 -4.54
N ALA A 103 -7.49 -26.61 -5.32
CA ALA A 103 -6.07 -26.73 -5.02
C ALA A 103 -5.40 -25.34 -4.96
N GLY A 104 -4.52 -25.13 -3.99
CA GLY A 104 -3.84 -23.85 -3.75
C GLY A 104 -4.69 -22.80 -3.02
N GLN A 105 -5.94 -23.08 -2.69
CA GLN A 105 -6.79 -22.14 -1.97
C GLN A 105 -6.40 -22.05 -0.49
N ILE A 106 -6.33 -20.82 0.02
CA ILE A 106 -6.06 -20.54 1.44
C ILE A 106 -7.38 -20.54 2.21
N VAL A 107 -7.48 -21.41 3.21
CA VAL A 107 -8.68 -21.59 4.01
C VAL A 107 -8.37 -21.53 5.50
N THR A 108 -9.37 -21.19 6.30
CA THR A 108 -9.25 -21.29 7.76
C THR A 108 -9.34 -22.74 8.21
N ALA A 109 -8.64 -23.09 9.29
CA ALA A 109 -8.68 -24.43 9.87
C ALA A 109 -10.11 -24.90 10.22
N ARG A 110 -10.98 -23.93 10.59
CA ARG A 110 -12.40 -24.21 10.86
C ARG A 110 -13.14 -24.64 9.59
N LYS A 111 -13.02 -23.87 8.51
CA LYS A 111 -13.69 -24.18 7.23
C LYS A 111 -13.24 -25.53 6.68
N LEU A 112 -11.93 -25.83 6.76
CA LEU A 112 -11.40 -27.12 6.36
C LEU A 112 -11.99 -28.28 7.18
N ARG A 113 -12.14 -28.09 8.49
CA ARG A 113 -12.72 -29.12 9.38
C ARG A 113 -14.20 -29.34 9.07
N ASP A 114 -14.95 -28.28 8.83
CA ASP A 114 -16.38 -28.36 8.50
C ASP A 114 -16.59 -29.08 7.18
N GLU A 115 -15.80 -28.76 6.14
CA GLU A 115 -15.83 -29.47 4.86
C GLU A 115 -15.43 -30.94 4.99
N ASN A 116 -14.33 -31.25 5.67
CA ASN A 116 -13.92 -32.62 5.88
C ASN A 116 -14.97 -33.41 6.67
N SER A 117 -15.66 -32.80 7.61
CA SER A 117 -16.78 -33.41 8.32
C SER A 117 -17.97 -33.69 7.39
N SER A 118 -18.25 -32.79 6.45
CA SER A 118 -19.28 -32.95 5.42
C SER A 118 -18.94 -34.08 4.44
N LEU A 119 -17.69 -34.11 3.95
CA LEU A 119 -17.20 -35.17 3.04
C LEU A 119 -17.20 -36.55 3.71
N LYS A 120 -16.77 -36.60 4.98
CA LYS A 120 -16.81 -37.86 5.76
C LYS A 120 -18.21 -38.41 5.90
N ARG A 121 -19.23 -37.58 6.06
CA ARG A 121 -20.64 -37.99 6.11
C ARG A 121 -21.17 -38.54 4.77
N ARG A 122 -20.52 -38.15 3.66
CA ARG A 122 -20.88 -38.53 2.30
C ARG A 122 -19.99 -39.69 1.78
N ASP A 123 -19.10 -40.23 2.61
CA ASP A 123 -18.09 -41.25 2.26
C ASP A 123 -17.21 -40.84 1.05
N LYS A 124 -16.89 -39.53 0.95
CA LYS A 124 -16.04 -38.95 -0.09
C LYS A 124 -14.60 -38.78 0.39
N LYS A 125 -13.65 -38.67 -0.56
CA LYS A 125 -12.24 -38.43 -0.28
C LYS A 125 -12.08 -37.06 0.44
N LEU A 126 -11.33 -37.08 1.56
CA LEU A 126 -11.08 -35.89 2.36
C LEU A 126 -10.11 -34.92 1.68
N VAL A 127 -10.23 -33.66 2.03
CA VAL A 127 -9.32 -32.60 1.59
C VAL A 127 -8.03 -32.64 2.39
N GLU A 128 -6.88 -32.71 1.71
CA GLU A 128 -5.57 -32.57 2.30
C GLU A 128 -5.08 -31.15 2.24
N ALA A 129 -4.51 -30.64 3.34
CA ALA A 129 -4.03 -29.29 3.43
C ALA A 129 -2.77 -29.20 4.30
N ARG A 130 -1.84 -28.36 3.89
CA ARG A 130 -0.66 -27.98 4.67
C ARG A 130 -0.87 -26.64 5.39
N ASP A 131 -0.06 -26.37 6.38
CA ASP A 131 -0.07 -25.05 7.02
C ASP A 131 0.47 -23.99 6.04
N ALA A 132 -0.16 -22.80 6.07
CA ALA A 132 0.28 -21.68 5.25
C ALA A 132 1.65 -21.18 5.73
N LYS A 133 2.56 -20.93 4.79
CA LYS A 133 3.89 -20.38 5.07
C LYS A 133 3.81 -18.85 5.06
N PRO A 134 4.25 -18.17 6.13
CA PRO A 134 4.38 -16.72 6.14
C PRO A 134 5.52 -16.26 5.23
N ALA A 135 5.48 -15.00 4.80
CA ALA A 135 6.58 -14.39 4.07
C ALA A 135 7.79 -14.15 4.98
N THR A 136 8.99 -14.42 4.46
CA THR A 136 10.26 -14.09 5.12
C THR A 136 10.84 -12.83 4.51
N THR A 137 11.47 -11.98 5.33
CA THR A 137 11.97 -10.67 4.91
C THR A 137 13.40 -10.44 5.34
N ILE A 138 14.10 -9.65 4.54
CA ILE A 138 15.43 -9.12 4.85
C ILE A 138 15.29 -7.62 5.12
N GLN A 139 15.82 -7.16 6.25
CA GLN A 139 15.83 -5.74 6.58
C GLN A 139 16.80 -5.02 5.67
N ILE A 140 16.35 -3.92 5.06
CA ILE A 140 17.19 -3.05 4.23
C ILE A 140 17.34 -1.68 4.87
N LEU A 141 18.42 -1.01 4.54
CA LEU A 141 18.66 0.40 4.87
C LEU A 141 18.59 1.22 3.58
N GLN A 142 17.70 2.21 3.56
CA GLN A 142 17.56 3.14 2.44
C GLN A 142 18.19 4.48 2.76
N GLY A 143 18.83 5.10 1.77
CA GLY A 143 19.29 6.49 1.89
C GLY A 143 18.10 7.44 2.10
N ILE A 144 18.36 8.61 2.72
CA ILE A 144 17.33 9.61 3.09
C ILE A 144 16.46 9.99 1.90
N THR A 145 17.06 10.28 0.74
CA THR A 145 16.36 10.69 -0.48
C THR A 145 15.41 9.59 -0.97
N ARG A 146 15.91 8.35 -1.02
CA ARG A 146 15.09 7.20 -1.46
C ARG A 146 13.95 6.91 -0.50
N ALA A 147 14.21 6.99 0.80
CA ALA A 147 13.18 6.83 1.82
C ALA A 147 12.09 7.91 1.73
N ALA A 148 12.46 9.16 1.39
CA ALA A 148 11.52 10.26 1.22
C ALA A 148 10.67 10.14 -0.06
N LEU A 149 11.21 9.57 -1.15
CA LEU A 149 10.49 9.36 -2.41
C LEU A 149 9.59 8.12 -2.39
N GLN A 150 9.93 7.11 -1.61
CA GLN A 150 9.17 5.86 -1.50
C GLN A 150 8.16 5.84 -0.35
N THR A 151 7.60 7.00 -0.02
CA THR A 151 6.50 7.12 0.95
C THR A 151 5.18 6.60 0.39
N SER A 152 4.23 6.30 1.25
CA SER A 152 2.87 5.88 0.86
C SER A 152 2.11 6.99 0.11
N SER A 153 2.40 8.26 0.44
CA SER A 153 1.82 9.44 -0.21
C SER A 153 2.67 9.87 -1.40
N PHE A 154 2.13 9.77 -2.61
CA PHE A 154 2.79 10.26 -3.82
C PHE A 154 2.81 11.79 -3.88
N MET A 155 1.84 12.48 -3.27
CA MET A 155 1.83 13.94 -3.20
C MET A 155 2.98 14.48 -2.36
N SER A 156 3.25 13.87 -1.22
CA SER A 156 4.39 14.18 -0.38
C SER A 156 5.71 13.97 -1.10
N ALA A 157 5.86 12.85 -1.79
CA ALA A 157 7.04 12.53 -2.58
C ALA A 157 7.26 13.53 -3.73
N ALA A 158 6.20 13.83 -4.50
CA ALA A 158 6.24 14.76 -5.63
C ALA A 158 6.64 16.19 -5.22
N SER A 159 6.25 16.61 -4.02
CA SER A 159 6.63 17.94 -3.51
C SER A 159 8.07 18.05 -3.03
N PHE A 160 8.77 16.92 -2.88
CA PHE A 160 10.17 16.89 -2.44
C PHE A 160 11.14 16.96 -3.62
N GLN A 161 11.08 16.00 -4.53
CA GLN A 161 11.96 15.89 -5.70
C GLN A 161 11.25 15.13 -6.84
N GLU A 162 11.78 15.25 -8.06
CA GLU A 162 11.31 14.50 -9.24
C GLU A 162 9.80 14.59 -9.49
N THR A 163 9.21 15.76 -9.31
CA THR A 163 7.75 16.01 -9.33
C THR A 163 7.06 15.35 -10.52
N THR A 164 7.56 15.58 -11.73
CA THR A 164 6.96 15.07 -12.97
C THR A 164 7.02 13.54 -13.06
N LYS A 165 8.15 12.95 -12.65
CA LYS A 165 8.35 11.50 -12.68
C LYS A 165 7.42 10.80 -11.68
N VAL A 166 7.37 11.30 -10.46
CA VAL A 166 6.51 10.75 -9.39
C VAL A 166 5.03 10.84 -9.75
N LEU A 167 4.58 11.98 -10.30
CA LEU A 167 3.20 12.16 -10.72
C LEU A 167 2.85 11.26 -11.91
N ASN A 168 3.73 11.11 -12.89
CA ASN A 168 3.52 10.21 -14.01
C ASN A 168 3.41 8.76 -13.57
N GLU A 169 4.30 8.31 -12.68
CA GLU A 169 4.27 6.95 -12.13
C GLU A 169 2.99 6.70 -11.32
N ALA A 170 2.58 7.68 -10.51
CA ALA A 170 1.34 7.60 -9.75
C ALA A 170 0.11 7.54 -10.66
N ALA A 171 0.09 8.31 -11.75
CA ALA A 171 -0.99 8.30 -12.74
C ALA A 171 -1.08 6.97 -13.49
N ILE A 172 0.06 6.43 -13.95
CA ILE A 172 0.11 5.13 -14.64
C ILE A 172 -0.36 3.98 -13.73
N SER A 173 0.08 4.01 -12.46
CA SER A 173 -0.28 2.98 -11.48
C SER A 173 -1.65 3.19 -10.83
N GLY A 174 -2.36 4.29 -11.13
CA GLY A 174 -3.67 4.59 -10.56
C GLY A 174 -3.64 4.74 -9.03
N LYS A 175 -2.55 5.27 -8.47
CA LYS A 175 -2.41 5.44 -7.02
C LYS A 175 -3.40 6.50 -6.51
N SER A 176 -4.02 6.23 -5.37
CA SER A 176 -4.80 7.21 -4.61
C SER A 176 -4.10 7.55 -3.31
N ASP A 177 -4.10 8.84 -2.95
CA ASP A 177 -3.52 9.34 -1.70
C ASP A 177 -4.61 9.46 -0.65
N ARG A 178 -4.36 8.93 0.55
CA ARG A 178 -5.33 8.97 1.66
C ARG A 178 -5.33 10.29 2.42
N LEU A 179 -4.41 11.21 2.11
CA LEU A 179 -4.28 12.51 2.76
C LEU A 179 -4.17 12.39 4.30
N GLU A 180 -3.39 11.43 4.77
CA GLU A 180 -3.17 11.20 6.21
C GLU A 180 -2.07 12.10 6.79
N GLY A 181 -1.15 12.57 5.96
CA GLY A 181 -0.05 13.42 6.35
C GLY A 181 -0.43 14.91 6.41
N LEU A 182 0.47 15.73 6.97
CA LEU A 182 0.30 17.18 7.04
C LEU A 182 0.52 17.83 5.68
N LYS A 183 1.56 17.39 4.97
CA LYS A 183 2.05 17.98 3.73
C LYS A 183 1.03 17.89 2.60
N GLU A 184 0.41 16.73 2.45
CA GLU A 184 -0.61 16.46 1.44
C GLU A 184 -1.83 17.37 1.62
N ASN A 185 -2.32 17.48 2.85
CA ASN A 185 -3.46 18.34 3.16
C ASN A 185 -3.15 19.81 2.92
N VAL A 186 -1.95 20.29 3.28
CA VAL A 186 -1.52 21.67 3.01
C VAL A 186 -1.47 21.94 1.51
N ILE A 187 -0.95 21.02 0.69
CA ILE A 187 -0.88 21.16 -0.77
C ILE A 187 -2.28 21.24 -1.38
N CYS A 188 -3.21 20.40 -0.89
CA CYS A 188 -4.60 20.39 -1.36
C CYS A 188 -5.44 21.57 -0.83
N GLY A 189 -4.93 22.35 0.14
CA GLY A 189 -5.68 23.41 0.80
C GLY A 189 -6.72 22.90 1.80
N HIS A 190 -6.60 21.67 2.25
CA HIS A 190 -7.43 21.09 3.31
C HIS A 190 -6.87 21.43 4.70
N LEU A 191 -7.74 21.36 5.71
CA LEU A 191 -7.29 21.43 7.10
C LEU A 191 -6.38 20.24 7.41
N ILE A 192 -5.32 20.49 8.16
CA ILE A 192 -4.42 19.42 8.61
C ILE A 192 -5.18 18.44 9.54
N PRO A 193 -4.87 17.13 9.52
CA PRO A 193 -5.57 16.14 10.34
C PRO A 193 -5.13 16.20 11.82
N ALA A 194 -5.17 17.41 12.40
CA ALA A 194 -4.81 17.70 13.77
C ALA A 194 -5.67 18.86 14.30
N GLY A 195 -5.94 18.88 15.59
CA GLY A 195 -6.78 19.92 16.21
C GLY A 195 -8.19 19.93 15.61
N THR A 196 -8.66 21.08 15.16
CA THR A 196 -9.99 21.27 14.57
C THR A 196 -10.18 20.59 13.21
N GLY A 197 -9.11 20.20 12.52
CA GLY A 197 -9.14 19.47 11.25
C GLY A 197 -9.20 17.95 11.37
N ARG A 198 -9.32 17.39 12.58
CA ARG A 198 -9.53 15.95 12.76
C ARG A 198 -10.92 15.56 12.29
N ARG A 199 -11.00 14.56 11.43
CA ARG A 199 -12.27 14.02 10.90
C ARG A 199 -13.26 13.58 11.97
N GLU A 200 -12.77 13.26 13.17
CA GLU A 200 -13.61 12.93 14.32
C GLU A 200 -14.45 14.13 14.79
N PHE A 201 -13.92 15.35 14.63
CA PHE A 201 -14.60 16.57 15.04
C PHE A 201 -15.59 17.10 13.99
N ASP A 202 -15.47 16.72 12.72
CA ASP A 202 -16.42 17.10 11.65
C ASP A 202 -17.85 16.63 11.94
N ARG A 203 -17.97 15.56 12.72
CA ARG A 203 -19.27 14.99 13.14
C ARG A 203 -19.73 15.46 14.50
N LEU A 204 -18.96 16.32 15.16
CA LEU A 204 -19.23 16.76 16.52
C LEU A 204 -20.10 18.02 16.46
N ILE A 205 -21.38 17.87 16.75
CA ILE A 205 -22.33 18.96 16.85
C ILE A 205 -22.37 19.39 18.31
N VAL A 206 -21.92 20.64 18.58
CA VAL A 206 -21.99 21.23 19.91
C VAL A 206 -23.23 22.10 19.97
N GLY A 207 -24.21 21.70 20.80
CA GLY A 207 -25.47 22.43 20.95
C GLY A 207 -26.22 21.96 22.20
N ALA A 208 -27.35 22.57 22.47
CA ALA A 208 -28.27 22.07 23.48
C ALA A 208 -28.86 20.72 23.02
N LYS A 209 -29.26 19.89 23.98
CA LYS A 209 -29.81 18.55 23.68
C LYS A 209 -31.01 18.63 22.76
N ASP A 210 -31.87 19.64 22.96
CA ASP A 210 -33.07 19.87 22.16
C ASP A 210 -32.73 20.26 20.70
N ASP A 211 -31.63 20.99 20.48
CA ASP A 211 -31.16 21.34 19.14
C ASP A 211 -30.58 20.11 18.44
N PHE A 212 -29.91 19.23 19.18
CA PHE A 212 -29.40 17.98 18.65
C PHE A 212 -30.54 17.07 18.16
N ASP A 213 -31.57 16.91 18.97
CA ASP A 213 -32.72 16.08 18.61
C ASP A 213 -33.44 16.62 17.37
N ARG A 214 -33.51 17.96 17.19
CA ARG A 214 -34.01 18.60 15.95
C ARG A 214 -33.18 18.30 14.73
N ILE A 215 -31.85 18.45 14.84
CA ILE A 215 -30.94 18.20 13.72
C ILE A 215 -30.95 16.73 13.32
N VAL A 216 -31.05 15.80 14.27
CA VAL A 216 -31.16 14.37 13.98
C VAL A 216 -32.48 14.10 13.25
N ALA A 217 -33.58 14.65 13.73
CA ALA A 217 -34.89 14.50 13.08
C ALA A 217 -34.92 15.09 11.66
N GLU A 218 -34.30 16.24 11.43
CA GLU A 218 -34.18 16.84 10.10
C GLU A 218 -33.33 15.99 9.15
N ARG A 219 -32.24 15.39 9.64
CA ARG A 219 -31.39 14.48 8.82
C ARG A 219 -32.13 13.19 8.47
N GLU A 220 -32.84 12.59 9.42
CA GLU A 220 -33.65 11.41 9.16
C GLU A 220 -34.76 11.68 8.14
N LEU A 221 -35.38 12.86 8.22
CA LEU A 221 -36.37 13.31 7.23
C LEU A 221 -35.76 13.55 5.85
N ALA A 222 -34.57 14.12 5.79
CA ALA A 222 -33.85 14.32 4.53
C ALA A 222 -33.45 12.98 3.89
N GLU A 223 -32.90 12.04 4.65
CA GLU A 223 -32.58 10.69 4.17
C GLU A 223 -33.81 9.90 3.71
N LEU A 224 -34.96 10.06 4.42
CA LEU A 224 -36.23 9.49 3.99
C LEU A 224 -36.72 10.10 2.69
N SER A 225 -36.58 11.41 2.50
CA SER A 225 -36.95 12.08 1.25
C SER A 225 -36.06 11.67 0.07
N GLU A 226 -34.75 11.53 0.28
CA GLU A 226 -33.82 11.01 -0.76
C GLU A 226 -34.13 9.56 -1.13
N THR A 227 -34.50 8.73 -0.18
CA THR A 227 -34.88 7.33 -0.47
C THR A 227 -36.20 7.23 -1.22
N LEU A 228 -37.10 8.19 -1.05
CA LEU A 228 -38.39 8.25 -1.79
C LEU A 228 -38.23 8.84 -3.20
N GLU A 229 -37.22 9.68 -3.43
CA GLU A 229 -36.93 10.28 -4.75
C GLU A 229 -36.08 9.39 -5.66
N THR A 230 -35.43 8.34 -5.15
CA THR A 230 -34.75 7.37 -6.01
C THR A 230 -35.79 6.49 -6.72
N PRO A 231 -36.01 6.66 -8.04
CA PRO A 231 -36.96 5.81 -8.76
C PRO A 231 -36.44 4.38 -8.71
N ALA A 232 -37.28 3.45 -8.28
CA ALA A 232 -37.02 2.03 -8.24
C ALA A 232 -36.38 1.56 -9.57
N PRO A 233 -35.35 0.70 -9.53
CA PRO A 233 -34.68 0.25 -10.75
C PRO A 233 -35.70 -0.40 -11.68
N ARG A 234 -35.97 0.25 -12.81
CA ARG A 234 -36.81 -0.30 -13.88
C ARG A 234 -36.25 -1.66 -14.27
N LYS A 235 -36.98 -2.73 -13.99
CA LYS A 235 -36.70 -4.07 -14.52
C LYS A 235 -36.63 -3.97 -16.03
N THR A 236 -35.43 -3.97 -16.57
CA THR A 236 -35.17 -4.02 -18.01
C THR A 236 -35.70 -5.37 -18.51
N LYS A 237 -36.80 -5.36 -19.23
CA LYS A 237 -37.27 -6.49 -20.03
C LYS A 237 -36.13 -6.86 -20.98
N LYS A 238 -35.66 -8.11 -20.92
CA LYS A 238 -34.73 -8.70 -21.88
C LYS A 238 -35.26 -8.47 -23.30
N LYS A 239 -34.67 -7.53 -24.03
CA LYS A 239 -34.86 -7.37 -25.46
C LYS A 239 -34.07 -8.47 -26.15
N LYS A 240 -34.76 -9.30 -26.91
CA LYS A 240 -34.24 -10.33 -27.82
C LYS A 240 -33.13 -9.72 -28.70
N ALA A 241 -32.00 -10.40 -28.77
CA ALA A 241 -30.86 -10.01 -29.60
C ALA A 241 -31.31 -9.92 -31.08
N ALA A 242 -31.05 -8.78 -31.69
CA ALA A 242 -31.06 -8.60 -33.10
C ALA A 242 -29.68 -8.92 -33.71
N PRO A 243 -29.56 -9.47 -34.92
CA PRO A 243 -28.30 -9.91 -35.48
C PRO A 243 -27.35 -8.74 -35.79
N ALA A 244 -26.05 -9.00 -35.63
CA ALA A 244 -24.97 -8.04 -35.86
C ALA A 244 -24.95 -7.47 -37.28
N PRO A 245 -24.70 -6.16 -37.46
CA PRO A 245 -24.43 -5.61 -38.80
C PRO A 245 -22.99 -5.96 -39.24
N ALA A 246 -22.85 -6.19 -40.55
CA ALA A 246 -21.63 -6.53 -41.24
C ALA A 246 -20.53 -5.45 -41.09
N PRO A 247 -19.24 -5.82 -41.17
CA PRO A 247 -18.14 -4.87 -40.99
C PRO A 247 -18.06 -3.91 -42.20
N ALA A 248 -17.89 -2.61 -41.87
CA ALA A 248 -17.66 -1.56 -42.87
C ALA A 248 -16.23 -1.67 -43.44
N PRO A 249 -16.00 -1.22 -44.70
CA PRO A 249 -14.73 -1.38 -45.38
C PRO A 249 -13.64 -0.50 -44.77
N VAL A 250 -12.46 -1.10 -44.68
CA VAL A 250 -11.22 -0.47 -44.24
C VAL A 250 -10.82 0.58 -45.29
N VAL A 251 -10.74 1.84 -44.88
CA VAL A 251 -10.12 2.89 -45.66
C VAL A 251 -8.63 2.90 -45.33
N GLU A 252 -7.81 2.52 -46.29
CA GLU A 252 -6.35 2.67 -46.23
C GLU A 252 -6.02 4.16 -46.22
N SER A 253 -5.43 4.63 -45.12
CA SER A 253 -4.80 5.96 -45.05
C SER A 253 -3.35 5.84 -45.46
N GLU A 254 -3.02 6.48 -46.57
CA GLU A 254 -1.68 6.63 -47.12
C GLU A 254 -0.75 7.28 -46.08
N THR A 255 0.36 6.61 -45.81
CA THR A 255 1.50 7.11 -45.08
C THR A 255 2.27 8.11 -45.95
N VAL A 256 2.17 9.39 -45.56
CA VAL A 256 3.06 10.43 -46.12
C VAL A 256 4.41 10.36 -45.35
N VAL A 257 5.39 9.85 -46.05
CA VAL A 257 6.80 9.90 -45.60
C VAL A 257 7.31 11.29 -45.89
N LEU A 258 7.60 12.08 -44.85
CA LEU A 258 8.40 13.30 -44.94
C LEU A 258 9.87 12.94 -44.81
N THR A 259 10.56 12.93 -45.93
CA THR A 259 12.01 12.88 -46.02
C THR A 259 12.62 14.19 -45.50
N SER A 260 13.52 14.06 -44.57
CA SER A 260 14.44 15.12 -44.11
C SER A 260 15.54 15.32 -45.15
N ASP A 261 15.61 16.48 -45.77
CA ASP A 261 16.84 17.00 -46.36
C ASP A 261 16.73 18.53 -46.51
N ALA A 262 17.48 19.26 -45.71
CA ALA A 262 18.19 20.48 -46.09
C ALA A 262 18.87 21.10 -44.87
N ILE A 263 20.09 20.65 -44.65
CA ILE A 263 21.11 21.40 -43.91
C ILE A 263 21.79 22.29 -44.94
N VAL A 264 21.85 23.59 -44.72
CA VAL A 264 22.88 24.47 -45.26
C VAL A 264 23.19 25.53 -44.21
N GLU A 265 24.45 25.50 -43.76
CA GLU A 265 25.17 26.56 -43.06
C GLU A 265 25.38 27.81 -44.00
N PRO A 266 25.90 28.93 -43.51
CA PRO A 266 27.12 29.05 -42.71
C PRO A 266 26.92 29.67 -41.32
#